data_ff9d3dd806e7b0357697ffbaaf8cb5a0
#
_entry.id   ff9d3dd806e7b0357697ffbaaf8cb5a0
#
_cell.length_a   1.000
_cell.length_b   1.000
_cell.length_c   1.000
_cell.angle_alpha   90.00
_cell.angle_beta   90.00
_cell.angle_gamma   90.00
#
_symmetry.space_group_name_H-M   'P 1'
#
loop_
_entity.id
_entity.type
_entity.pdbx_description
1 polymer ?
#
loop_
_entity_poly.entity_id
_entity_poly.type
_entity_poly.pdbx_seq_one_letter_code
_entity_poly.pdbx_strand_id
1 'polypeptide(L)'
;MSTDVRHPDHPSYVAGHPTRAELDRFTEALRARDIGPRLADAVGGSSRTCHVLDAKYEPGVRATLLYEYTGRLFRGDLLPVPDPGDRQGGVVVAPGVRIAGFPHDPDLPSLPWVVDPARLGPVLADALRSTAPPDTSLRGFRCRTSLLRYRPGKRATLRVTFAGGTDVYVAKAYHEPR
;
A
#
# COMPACT_ATOMS: atom_id res chain seq x y z
N MET A 1 1.35 44.17 13.85
CA MET A 1 2.00 43.16 14.71
C MET A 1 1.69 41.79 14.13
N SER A 2 2.63 41.28 13.34
CA SER A 2 2.48 39.99 12.65
C SER A 2 3.13 38.88 13.53
N THR A 3 2.35 38.02 14.09
CA THR A 3 2.84 36.87 14.90
C THR A 3 3.26 35.78 13.94
N ASP A 4 4.57 35.68 13.75
CA ASP A 4 5.25 34.58 13.09
C ASP A 4 5.09 33.30 13.94
N VAL A 5 4.13 32.46 13.60
CA VAL A 5 3.95 31.12 14.21
C VAL A 5 4.95 30.19 13.57
N ARG A 6 6.15 30.12 14.17
CA ARG A 6 7.11 29.07 13.84
C ARG A 6 6.54 27.74 14.35
N HIS A 7 6.20 26.85 13.41
CA HIS A 7 5.94 25.45 13.70
C HIS A 7 7.25 24.81 14.19
N PRO A 8 7.32 24.29 15.42
CA PRO A 8 8.46 23.52 15.87
C PRO A 8 8.40 22.12 15.24
N ASP A 9 9.58 21.64 14.82
CA ASP A 9 9.92 20.24 14.61
C ASP A 9 9.37 19.51 13.35
N HIS A 10 9.57 20.10 12.17
CA HIS A 10 9.99 19.26 11.05
C HIS A 10 11.52 19.13 11.12
N PRO A 11 12.07 17.92 11.33
CA PRO A 11 13.51 17.73 11.17
C PRO A 11 13.84 18.22 9.76
N SER A 12 14.73 19.20 9.68
CA SER A 12 15.27 19.70 8.43
C SER A 12 15.91 18.50 7.73
N TYR A 13 15.22 17.94 6.77
CA TYR A 13 15.73 16.85 5.95
C TYR A 13 16.90 17.42 5.14
N VAL A 14 18.10 17.28 5.67
CA VAL A 14 19.28 17.36 4.85
C VAL A 14 19.21 16.12 3.98
N ALA A 15 18.80 16.30 2.73
CA ALA A 15 18.80 15.25 1.73
C ALA A 15 20.27 14.78 1.61
N GLY A 16 20.61 13.76 2.39
CA GLY A 16 21.93 13.15 2.36
C GLY A 16 22.15 12.55 0.96
N HIS A 17 23.32 12.72 0.42
CA HIS A 17 23.68 11.98 -0.78
C HIS A 17 23.61 10.48 -0.46
N PRO A 18 22.99 9.65 -1.34
CA PRO A 18 22.92 8.22 -1.10
C PRO A 18 24.31 7.62 -1.01
N THR A 19 24.52 6.73 -0.06
CA THR A 19 25.77 5.97 0.01
C THR A 19 25.83 4.94 -1.12
N ARG A 20 27.01 4.53 -1.50
CA ARG A 20 27.20 3.47 -2.50
C ARG A 20 26.46 2.18 -2.10
N ALA A 21 26.59 1.77 -0.85
CA ALA A 21 25.93 0.58 -0.32
C ALA A 21 24.38 0.69 -0.38
N GLU A 22 23.82 1.88 -0.19
CA GLU A 22 22.39 2.12 -0.32
C GLU A 22 21.91 1.98 -1.77
N LEU A 23 22.67 2.55 -2.72
CA LEU A 23 22.38 2.42 -4.14
C LEU A 23 22.51 0.98 -4.64
N ASP A 24 23.51 0.24 -4.16
CA ASP A 24 23.71 -1.16 -4.55
C ASP A 24 22.53 -2.03 -4.06
N ARG A 25 22.06 -1.83 -2.82
CA ARG A 25 20.87 -2.51 -2.29
C ARG A 25 19.59 -2.14 -3.05
N PHE A 26 19.41 -0.87 -3.37
CA PHE A 26 18.26 -0.42 -4.17
C PHE A 26 18.30 -1.03 -5.57
N THR A 27 19.47 -1.06 -6.20
CA THR A 27 19.65 -1.71 -7.50
C THR A 27 19.35 -3.21 -7.43
N GLU A 28 19.76 -3.90 -6.37
CA GLU A 28 19.41 -5.31 -6.15
C GLU A 28 17.87 -5.49 -6.01
N ALA A 29 17.21 -4.65 -5.22
CA ALA A 29 15.76 -4.69 -5.05
C ALA A 29 14.98 -4.44 -6.36
N LEU A 30 15.54 -3.69 -7.31
CA LEU A 30 14.97 -3.49 -8.64
C LEU A 30 15.12 -4.70 -9.57
N ARG A 31 15.99 -5.65 -9.26
CA ARG A 31 16.20 -6.84 -10.10
C ARG A 31 15.12 -7.89 -9.85
N ALA A 32 14.00 -7.74 -10.54
CA ALA A 32 12.84 -8.63 -10.42
C ALA A 32 13.21 -10.12 -10.54
N ARG A 33 14.19 -10.47 -11.37
CA ARG A 33 14.70 -11.84 -11.54
C ARG A 33 15.31 -12.44 -10.26
N ASP A 34 15.88 -11.60 -9.39
CA ASP A 34 16.51 -12.03 -8.15
C ASP A 34 15.50 -12.05 -6.99
N ILE A 35 14.48 -11.19 -7.07
CA ILE A 35 13.39 -11.11 -6.09
C ILE A 35 12.35 -12.21 -6.32
N GLY A 36 12.04 -12.56 -7.57
CA GLY A 36 11.00 -13.54 -7.90
C GLY A 36 11.17 -14.90 -7.19
N PRO A 37 12.33 -15.57 -7.24
CA PRO A 37 12.57 -16.81 -6.52
C PRO A 37 12.37 -16.68 -5.01
N ARG A 38 12.86 -15.60 -4.41
CA ARG A 38 12.74 -15.32 -2.97
C ARG A 38 11.29 -15.05 -2.56
N LEU A 39 10.52 -14.38 -3.42
CA LEU A 39 9.08 -14.24 -3.25
C LEU A 39 8.37 -15.60 -3.33
N ALA A 40 8.74 -16.43 -4.31
CA ALA A 40 8.19 -17.78 -4.44
C ALA A 40 8.38 -18.59 -3.17
N ASP A 41 9.58 -18.59 -2.61
CA ASP A 41 9.91 -19.29 -1.36
C ASP A 41 9.09 -18.73 -0.18
N ALA A 42 8.94 -17.42 -0.12
CA ALA A 42 8.26 -16.73 0.98
C ALA A 42 6.74 -16.92 1.00
N VAL A 43 6.10 -17.01 -0.18
CA VAL A 43 4.63 -17.09 -0.31
C VAL A 43 4.12 -18.43 -0.79
N GLY A 44 5.00 -19.44 -0.93
CA GLY A 44 4.64 -20.78 -1.37
C GLY A 44 4.29 -20.88 -2.85
N GLY A 45 4.95 -20.10 -3.71
CA GLY A 45 4.71 -20.08 -5.15
C GLY A 45 5.74 -20.89 -5.94
N SER A 46 5.40 -21.28 -7.17
CA SER A 46 6.29 -21.99 -8.11
C SER A 46 6.82 -21.11 -9.24
N SER A 47 6.19 -19.99 -9.52
CA SER A 47 6.64 -19.05 -10.56
C SER A 47 7.92 -18.34 -10.12
N ARG A 48 8.83 -18.13 -11.06
CA ARG A 48 10.00 -17.28 -10.85
C ARG A 48 9.84 -15.89 -11.48
N THR A 49 8.69 -15.63 -12.11
CA THR A 49 8.41 -14.36 -12.77
C THR A 49 7.86 -13.37 -11.76
N CYS A 50 8.56 -12.28 -11.60
CA CYS A 50 8.18 -11.12 -10.80
C CYS A 50 8.37 -9.86 -11.65
N HIS A 51 7.51 -8.88 -11.47
CA HIS A 51 7.60 -7.59 -12.13
C HIS A 51 7.70 -6.48 -11.09
N VAL A 52 8.59 -5.52 -11.31
CA VAL A 52 8.61 -4.25 -10.57
C VAL A 52 7.68 -3.30 -11.32
N LEU A 53 6.57 -2.93 -10.69
CA LEU A 53 5.56 -2.05 -11.29
C LEU A 53 5.80 -0.58 -10.98
N ASP A 54 6.36 -0.29 -9.80
CA ASP A 54 6.66 1.08 -9.36
C ASP A 54 7.80 1.04 -8.35
N ALA A 55 8.58 2.11 -8.30
CA ALA A 55 9.64 2.28 -7.34
C ALA A 55 9.78 3.76 -6.96
N LYS A 56 9.82 4.03 -5.68
CA LYS A 56 10.09 5.35 -5.13
C LYS A 56 11.30 5.26 -4.22
N TYR A 57 12.29 6.08 -4.50
CA TYR A 57 13.50 6.18 -3.70
C TYR A 57 13.59 7.55 -3.04
N GLU A 58 13.80 7.56 -1.74
CA GLU A 58 14.07 8.73 -0.91
C GLU A 58 15.43 8.53 -0.24
N PRO A 59 16.49 9.16 -0.76
CA PRO A 59 17.87 8.96 -0.27
C PRO A 59 17.99 9.17 1.24
N GLY A 60 18.66 8.26 1.94
CA GLY A 60 18.82 8.32 3.40
C GLY A 60 17.57 8.00 4.22
N VAL A 61 16.42 7.77 3.57
CA VAL A 61 15.14 7.51 4.25
C VAL A 61 14.66 6.10 4.01
N ARG A 62 14.27 5.82 2.78
CA ARG A 62 13.76 4.52 2.36
C ARG A 62 13.61 4.42 0.85
N ALA A 63 13.52 3.20 0.34
CA ALA A 63 12.89 2.96 -0.95
C ALA A 63 11.62 2.15 -0.75
N THR A 64 10.58 2.49 -1.50
CA THR A 64 9.32 1.73 -1.55
C THR A 64 9.12 1.23 -2.96
N LEU A 65 8.94 -0.07 -3.11
CA LEU A 65 8.76 -0.75 -4.38
C LEU A 65 7.38 -1.41 -4.43
N LEU A 66 6.84 -1.54 -5.62
CA LEU A 66 5.63 -2.32 -5.89
C LEU A 66 6.00 -3.46 -6.82
N TYR A 67 5.86 -4.67 -6.32
CA TYR A 67 6.06 -5.90 -7.10
C TYR A 67 4.71 -6.50 -7.48
N GLU A 68 4.66 -7.11 -8.65
CA GLU A 68 3.61 -8.04 -9.04
C GLU A 68 4.23 -9.43 -9.17
N TYR A 69 3.60 -10.40 -8.52
CA TYR A 69 4.00 -11.81 -8.56
C TYR A 69 2.74 -12.67 -8.63
N THR A 70 2.60 -13.44 -9.70
CA THR A 70 1.43 -14.32 -9.95
C THR A 70 0.07 -13.61 -9.82
N GLY A 71 -0.05 -12.39 -10.35
CA GLY A 71 -1.27 -11.57 -10.27
C GLY A 71 -1.55 -10.95 -8.89
N ARG A 72 -0.63 -11.12 -7.92
CA ARG A 72 -0.72 -10.52 -6.59
C ARG A 72 0.26 -9.38 -6.45
N LEU A 73 -0.15 -8.36 -5.71
CA LEU A 73 0.69 -7.18 -5.45
C LEU A 73 1.40 -7.32 -4.11
N PHE A 74 2.65 -6.91 -4.09
CA PHE A 74 3.49 -6.88 -2.89
C PHE A 74 4.19 -5.53 -2.79
N ARG A 75 4.06 -4.91 -1.63
CA ARG A 75 4.89 -3.77 -1.28
C ARG A 75 6.23 -4.26 -0.76
N GLY A 76 7.33 -3.69 -1.29
CA GLY A 76 8.68 -3.87 -0.75
C GLY A 76 9.15 -2.57 -0.12
N ASP A 77 9.66 -2.64 1.11
CA ASP A 77 10.33 -1.53 1.78
C ASP A 77 11.81 -1.88 1.97
N LEU A 78 12.66 -1.00 1.48
CA LEU A 78 14.10 -1.02 1.71
C LEU A 78 14.46 0.10 2.68
N LEU A 79 14.89 -0.27 3.86
CA LEU A 79 15.35 0.68 4.88
C LEU A 79 16.85 0.95 4.75
N PRO A 80 17.33 2.16 5.09
CA PRO A 80 18.74 2.52 5.00
C PRO A 80 19.64 1.62 5.87
N VAL A 81 19.15 1.31 7.06
CA VAL A 81 19.77 0.39 8.01
C VAL A 81 18.74 -0.66 8.41
N PRO A 82 19.10 -1.96 8.38
CA PRO A 82 18.20 -2.98 8.91
C PRO A 82 17.93 -2.72 10.39
N ASP A 83 16.67 -2.52 10.76
CA ASP A 83 16.28 -2.42 12.16
C ASP A 83 16.17 -3.83 12.75
N PRO A 84 17.06 -4.24 13.65
CA PRO A 84 17.02 -5.58 14.25
C PRO A 84 15.80 -5.78 15.18
N GLY A 85 15.13 -4.69 15.57
CA GLY A 85 13.96 -4.72 16.46
C GLY A 85 12.61 -4.56 15.75
N ASP A 86 12.60 -4.46 14.43
CA ASP A 86 11.39 -4.15 13.69
C ASP A 86 10.39 -5.31 13.72
N ARG A 87 9.35 -5.12 14.51
CA ARG A 87 8.22 -6.06 14.69
C ARG A 87 7.11 -5.88 13.65
N GLN A 88 7.31 -5.06 12.62
CA GLN A 88 6.32 -4.89 11.57
C GLN A 88 6.25 -6.17 10.73
N GLY A 89 5.07 -6.79 10.69
CA GLY A 89 4.82 -8.02 9.96
C GLY A 89 5.19 -7.89 8.48
N GLY A 90 5.96 -8.84 7.99
CA GLY A 90 6.40 -8.93 6.60
C GLY A 90 7.50 -9.97 6.46
N VAL A 91 7.74 -10.44 5.24
CA VAL A 91 8.78 -11.41 4.93
C VAL A 91 10.01 -10.71 4.39
N VAL A 92 11.18 -11.01 4.96
CA VAL A 92 12.46 -10.50 4.44
C VAL A 92 12.88 -11.36 3.24
N VAL A 93 12.95 -10.75 2.06
CA VAL A 93 13.29 -11.46 0.81
C VAL A 93 14.71 -11.14 0.32
N ALA A 94 15.35 -10.10 0.86
CA ALA A 94 16.74 -9.76 0.60
C ALA A 94 17.28 -8.93 1.77
N PRO A 95 18.61 -8.75 1.90
CA PRO A 95 19.18 -7.90 2.93
C PRO A 95 18.56 -6.50 2.92
N GLY A 96 17.83 -6.16 3.98
CA GLY A 96 17.14 -4.88 4.11
C GLY A 96 15.85 -4.71 3.30
N VAL A 97 15.42 -5.73 2.52
CA VAL A 97 14.16 -5.68 1.76
C VAL A 97 13.10 -6.50 2.47
N ARG A 98 12.09 -5.81 2.99
CA ARG A 98 10.91 -6.42 3.59
C ARG A 98 9.73 -6.33 2.63
N ILE A 99 8.95 -7.38 2.55
CA ILE A 99 7.77 -7.46 1.67
C ILE A 99 6.50 -7.69 2.48
N ALA A 100 5.45 -6.94 2.15
CA ALA A 100 4.10 -7.16 2.62
C ALA A 100 3.15 -7.36 1.43
N GLY A 101 2.32 -8.40 1.50
CA GLY A 101 1.30 -8.67 0.48
C GLY A 101 0.12 -7.70 0.59
N PHE A 102 -0.33 -7.15 -0.54
CA PHE A 102 -1.58 -6.40 -0.58
C PHE A 102 -2.74 -7.26 -0.03
N PRO A 103 -3.62 -6.71 0.81
CA PRO A 103 -3.79 -5.30 1.15
C PRO A 103 -3.03 -4.80 2.39
N HIS A 104 -2.09 -5.55 2.92
CA HIS A 104 -1.34 -5.15 4.12
C HIS A 104 -0.28 -4.11 3.76
N ASP A 105 -0.56 -2.86 4.09
CA ASP A 105 0.33 -1.71 3.91
C ASP A 105 0.46 -0.98 5.25
N PRO A 106 1.66 -0.93 5.87
CA PRO A 106 1.85 -0.30 7.18
C PRO A 106 1.46 1.18 7.22
N ASP A 107 1.61 1.88 6.10
CA ASP A 107 1.26 3.30 6.00
C ASP A 107 -0.23 3.52 5.62
N LEU A 108 -0.96 2.44 5.32
CA LEU A 108 -2.39 2.45 5.00
C LEU A 108 -3.16 1.43 5.86
N PRO A 109 -3.20 1.60 7.19
CA PRO A 109 -3.75 0.60 8.11
C PRO A 109 -5.23 0.30 7.88
N SER A 110 -5.98 1.24 7.28
CA SER A 110 -7.39 1.04 6.91
C SER A 110 -7.57 0.20 5.64
N LEU A 111 -6.52 -0.02 4.85
CA LEU A 111 -6.64 -0.66 3.54
C LEU A 111 -7.23 -2.08 3.58
N PRO A 112 -6.81 -2.98 4.49
CA PRO A 112 -7.42 -4.31 4.61
C PRO A 112 -8.93 -4.26 4.90
N TRP A 113 -9.36 -3.23 5.61
CA TRP A 113 -10.77 -3.03 5.91
C TRP A 113 -11.55 -2.51 4.69
N VAL A 114 -10.99 -1.53 3.96
CA VAL A 114 -11.62 -0.93 2.78
C VAL A 114 -11.70 -1.90 1.60
N VAL A 115 -10.78 -2.85 1.51
CA VAL A 115 -10.76 -3.88 0.44
C VAL A 115 -11.79 -4.97 0.70
N ASP A 116 -12.13 -5.24 1.96
CA ASP A 116 -13.06 -6.29 2.34
C ASP A 116 -14.52 -5.87 2.08
N PRO A 117 -15.21 -6.48 1.10
CA PRO A 117 -16.61 -6.13 0.79
C PRO A 117 -17.57 -6.37 1.96
N ALA A 118 -17.25 -7.36 2.82
CA ALA A 118 -18.10 -7.68 3.96
C ALA A 118 -18.07 -6.59 5.04
N ARG A 119 -16.97 -5.87 5.14
CA ARG A 119 -16.78 -4.76 6.08
C ARG A 119 -17.22 -3.42 5.48
N LEU A 120 -16.81 -3.15 4.25
CA LEU A 120 -17.09 -1.89 3.57
C LEU A 120 -18.57 -1.75 3.21
N GLY A 121 -19.20 -2.84 2.73
CA GLY A 121 -20.58 -2.83 2.23
C GLY A 121 -21.59 -2.26 3.20
N PRO A 122 -21.69 -2.74 4.45
CA PRO A 122 -22.64 -2.23 5.43
C PRO A 122 -22.50 -0.73 5.71
N VAL A 123 -21.24 -0.25 5.82
CA VAL A 123 -20.97 1.17 6.12
C VAL A 123 -21.35 2.08 4.96
N LEU A 124 -21.01 1.68 3.73
CA LEU A 124 -21.45 2.42 2.55
C LEU A 124 -22.97 2.40 2.38
N ALA A 125 -23.59 1.26 2.65
CA ALA A 125 -25.04 1.13 2.59
C ALA A 125 -25.74 2.08 3.57
N ASP A 126 -25.21 2.21 4.76
CA ASP A 126 -25.73 3.10 5.78
C ASP A 126 -25.58 4.57 5.39
N ALA A 127 -24.38 4.94 4.92
CA ALA A 127 -24.11 6.27 4.42
C ALA A 127 -25.00 6.64 3.21
N LEU A 128 -25.23 5.70 2.30
CA LEU A 128 -26.08 5.92 1.12
C LEU A 128 -27.55 6.04 1.49
N ARG A 129 -28.05 5.27 2.47
CA ARG A 129 -29.43 5.41 2.97
C ARG A 129 -29.73 6.78 3.54
N SER A 130 -28.75 7.42 4.15
CA SER A 130 -28.92 8.77 4.70
C SER A 130 -28.97 9.86 3.63
N THR A 131 -28.52 9.57 2.40
CA THR A 131 -28.44 10.54 1.30
C THR A 131 -29.33 10.20 0.10
N ALA A 132 -29.85 8.97 0.03
CA ALA A 132 -30.65 8.48 -1.09
C ALA A 132 -32.15 8.82 -0.92
N PRO A 133 -32.91 8.94 -2.04
CA PRO A 133 -34.36 9.02 -2.00
C PRO A 133 -34.96 7.80 -1.28
N PRO A 134 -36.13 7.97 -0.59
CA PRO A 134 -36.74 6.92 0.23
C PRO A 134 -37.10 5.61 -0.52
N ASP A 135 -37.21 5.66 -1.85
CA ASP A 135 -37.55 4.49 -2.69
C ASP A 135 -36.32 3.66 -3.12
N THR A 136 -35.12 4.03 -2.71
CA THR A 136 -33.93 3.29 -3.07
C THR A 136 -33.88 1.98 -2.26
N SER A 137 -34.33 0.88 -2.88
CA SER A 137 -34.32 -0.47 -2.28
C SER A 137 -32.86 -0.97 -2.18
N LEU A 138 -32.21 -0.61 -1.10
CA LEU A 138 -30.88 -1.07 -0.78
C LEU A 138 -30.94 -2.41 0.00
N ARG A 139 -31.86 -3.32 -0.34
CA ARG A 139 -32.01 -4.63 0.32
C ARG A 139 -30.92 -5.60 -0.15
N GLY A 140 -30.18 -6.15 0.80
CA GLY A 140 -29.21 -7.22 0.55
C GLY A 140 -27.86 -6.75 -0.02
N PHE A 141 -27.19 -5.83 0.67
CA PHE A 141 -25.94 -5.23 0.23
C PHE A 141 -24.77 -6.21 0.12
N ARG A 142 -24.69 -6.90 -1.00
CA ARG A 142 -23.43 -7.47 -1.43
C ARG A 142 -22.73 -6.46 -2.32
N CYS A 143 -21.68 -5.85 -1.82
CA CYS A 143 -20.80 -5.05 -2.67
C CYS A 143 -19.65 -5.91 -3.21
N ARG A 144 -19.05 -5.43 -4.29
CA ARG A 144 -17.79 -5.94 -4.83
C ARG A 144 -16.80 -4.79 -4.85
N THR A 145 -15.59 -5.07 -4.45
CA THR A 145 -14.47 -4.13 -4.53
C THR A 145 -13.50 -4.60 -5.60
N SER A 146 -12.95 -3.69 -6.37
CA SER A 146 -11.86 -3.96 -7.29
C SER A 146 -10.84 -2.83 -7.23
N LEU A 147 -9.58 -3.20 -7.20
CA LEU A 147 -8.48 -2.24 -7.15
C LEU A 147 -8.34 -1.52 -8.50
N LEU A 148 -8.44 -0.19 -8.49
CA LEU A 148 -8.18 0.65 -9.65
C LEU A 148 -6.75 1.17 -9.67
N ARG A 149 -6.24 1.54 -8.49
CA ARG A 149 -4.88 2.07 -8.36
C ARG A 149 -4.37 1.84 -6.96
N TYR A 150 -3.12 1.44 -6.86
CA TYR A 150 -2.40 1.35 -5.61
C TYR A 150 -1.05 2.06 -5.72
N ARG A 151 -0.78 2.95 -4.78
CA ARG A 151 0.52 3.58 -4.56
C ARG A 151 0.95 3.25 -3.15
N PRO A 152 1.89 2.32 -2.96
CA PRO A 152 2.36 1.90 -1.64
C PRO A 152 2.71 3.08 -0.75
N GLY A 153 2.28 3.02 0.49
CA GLY A 153 2.53 4.06 1.48
C GLY A 153 1.82 5.39 1.27
N LYS A 154 1.00 5.54 0.23
CA LYS A 154 0.34 6.82 -0.07
C LYS A 154 -1.18 6.73 -0.19
N ARG A 155 -1.65 5.85 -1.06
CA ARG A 155 -3.09 5.71 -1.31
C ARG A 155 -3.43 4.45 -2.08
N ALA A 156 -4.65 3.96 -1.85
CA ALA A 156 -5.31 3.02 -2.72
C ALA A 156 -6.66 3.59 -3.19
N THR A 157 -7.03 3.28 -4.42
CA THR A 157 -8.32 3.67 -5.02
C THR A 157 -9.01 2.41 -5.48
N LEU A 158 -10.24 2.20 -5.02
CA LEU A 158 -11.05 1.04 -5.33
C LEU A 158 -12.34 1.47 -6.02
N ARG A 159 -12.76 0.66 -6.98
CA ARG A 159 -14.11 0.69 -7.51
C ARG A 159 -15.00 -0.18 -6.62
N VAL A 160 -16.16 0.33 -6.26
CA VAL A 160 -17.16 -0.39 -5.48
C VAL A 160 -18.45 -0.43 -6.27
N THR A 161 -19.04 -1.63 -6.42
CA THR A 161 -20.31 -1.85 -7.08
C THR A 161 -21.21 -2.68 -6.19
N PHE A 162 -22.51 -2.40 -6.18
CA PHE A 162 -23.49 -3.18 -5.44
C PHE A 162 -24.21 -4.16 -6.37
N ALA A 163 -24.54 -5.34 -5.84
CA ALA A 163 -25.30 -6.33 -6.60
C ALA A 163 -26.71 -5.80 -6.89
N GLY A 164 -27.10 -5.86 -8.17
CA GLY A 164 -28.41 -5.38 -8.63
C GLY A 164 -28.49 -3.87 -8.90
N GLY A 165 -27.41 -3.11 -8.63
CA GLY A 165 -27.31 -1.69 -8.94
C GLY A 165 -26.41 -1.41 -10.15
N THR A 166 -26.68 -0.31 -10.85
CA THR A 166 -25.83 0.21 -11.95
C THR A 166 -24.79 1.20 -11.45
N ASP A 167 -24.93 1.69 -10.22
CA ASP A 167 -24.08 2.71 -9.67
C ASP A 167 -22.69 2.21 -9.34
N VAL A 168 -21.72 3.05 -9.63
CA VAL A 168 -20.29 2.83 -9.37
C VAL A 168 -19.81 3.88 -8.37
N TYR A 169 -19.28 3.41 -7.27
CA TYR A 169 -18.68 4.26 -6.25
C TYR A 169 -17.15 4.12 -6.26
N VAL A 170 -16.47 5.13 -5.74
CA VAL A 170 -15.01 5.12 -5.60
C VAL A 170 -14.67 5.27 -4.14
N ALA A 171 -14.06 4.24 -3.57
CA ALA A 171 -13.47 4.30 -2.24
C ALA A 171 -11.97 4.60 -2.34
N LYS A 172 -11.49 5.44 -1.43
CA LYS A 172 -10.06 5.81 -1.37
C LYS A 172 -9.55 5.66 0.05
N ALA A 173 -8.45 4.92 0.20
CA ALA A 173 -7.66 4.89 1.42
C ALA A 173 -6.43 5.80 1.23
N TYR A 174 -6.16 6.65 2.21
CA TYR A 174 -5.02 7.57 2.22
C TYR A 174 -4.13 7.31 3.42
N HIS A 175 -2.86 7.66 3.27
CA HIS A 175 -1.97 7.84 4.40
C HIS A 175 -2.47 9.02 5.24
N GLU A 176 -2.74 8.77 6.52
CA GLU A 176 -3.01 9.86 7.47
C GLU A 176 -1.66 10.34 8.03
N PRO A 177 -1.31 11.63 7.80
CA PRO A 177 -0.14 12.18 8.47
C PRO A 177 -0.41 12.17 9.99
N ARG A 178 0.52 11.62 10.72
CA ARG A 178 0.54 11.61 12.19
C ARG A 178 0.95 12.96 12.71
#